data_8a6d0cc7d8973c161bde8c6f6879dd6a
#
_entry.id   8a6d0cc7d8973c161bde8c6f6879dd6a
#
_cell.length_a   1.000
_cell.length_b   1.000
_cell.length_c   1.000
_cell.angle_alpha   90.00
_cell.angle_beta   90.00
_cell.angle_gamma   90.00
#
_symmetry.space_group_name_H-M   'P 1'
#
loop_
_entity.id
_entity.type
_entity.pdbx_description
1 polymer ?
#
loop_
_entity_poly.entity_id
_entity_poly.type
_entity_poly.pdbx_seq_one_letter_code
_entity_poly.pdbx_strand_id
1 'polypeptide(L)'
;MSLINLLPQKIEEELRSNSLLKVISGLNNFDAQSVKTIVEAAALGGADLVDIACKPELVDIALKHSELHVCVSSVVPHSFLDSVKAGASLIEIGNYDTFYEKGINFSDEKVLNITKETRDLLPNVPLSVTVPHTMPIDKQVDLALNLVDESVDIIQTEGGTSSSPYSSGIQGFFEKSVPTLAATYAISQEFKKQSVEIPIMSASGLSQVTCPLAISCGASAVGVGSAVNKLDDLISM
;
A
#
# COMPACT_ATOMS: atom_id res chain seq x y z
N MET A 1 -0.36 20.28 3.86
CA MET A 1 -1.65 20.01 4.53
C MET A 1 -2.15 18.70 3.96
N SER A 2 -2.35 17.67 4.76
CA SER A 2 -2.77 16.35 4.26
C SER A 2 -4.09 16.43 3.49
N LEU A 3 -4.19 15.71 2.37
CA LEU A 3 -5.39 15.63 1.52
C LEU A 3 -6.32 14.48 1.93
N ILE A 4 -6.09 13.90 3.10
CA ILE A 4 -6.90 12.78 3.61
C ILE A 4 -8.39 13.10 3.64
N ASN A 5 -8.72 14.37 3.84
CA ASN A 5 -10.10 14.86 3.80
C ASN A 5 -10.71 14.84 2.37
N LEU A 6 -9.93 14.55 1.34
CA LEU A 6 -10.41 14.32 -0.02
C LEU A 6 -10.69 12.83 -0.29
N LEU A 7 -10.29 11.97 0.62
CA LEU A 7 -10.70 10.55 0.56
C LEU A 7 -12.21 10.46 0.81
N PRO A 8 -12.85 9.44 0.23
CA PRO A 8 -14.24 9.12 0.57
C PRO A 8 -14.39 8.98 2.09
N GLN A 9 -15.49 9.50 2.62
CA GLN A 9 -15.74 9.55 4.06
C GLN A 9 -15.53 8.21 4.76
N LYS A 10 -15.97 7.11 4.13
CA LYS A 10 -15.76 5.75 4.66
C LYS A 10 -14.28 5.44 4.85
N ILE A 11 -13.43 5.74 3.86
CA ILE A 11 -11.99 5.47 3.93
C ILE A 11 -11.34 6.30 5.04
N GLU A 12 -11.74 7.56 5.20
CA GLU A 12 -11.25 8.41 6.30
C GLU A 12 -11.65 7.86 7.67
N GLU A 13 -12.90 7.42 7.83
CA GLU A 13 -13.41 6.81 9.07
C GLU A 13 -12.64 5.52 9.43
N GLU A 14 -12.43 4.64 8.45
CA GLU A 14 -11.68 3.39 8.65
C GLU A 14 -10.20 3.64 8.98
N LEU A 15 -9.56 4.65 8.36
CA LEU A 15 -8.21 5.06 8.74
C LEU A 15 -8.13 5.59 10.18
N ARG A 16 -9.11 6.39 10.60
CA ARG A 16 -9.17 6.96 11.96
C ARG A 16 -9.45 5.89 13.02
N SER A 17 -10.21 4.86 12.68
CA SER A 17 -10.52 3.73 13.58
C SER A 17 -9.48 2.61 13.54
N ASN A 18 -8.42 2.74 12.72
CA ASN A 18 -7.37 1.73 12.52
C ASN A 18 -7.91 0.39 12.02
N SER A 19 -8.89 0.41 11.12
CA SER A 19 -9.60 -0.78 10.62
C SER A 19 -9.54 -0.93 9.10
N LEU A 20 -8.96 0.01 8.36
CA LEU A 20 -8.95 -0.04 6.90
C LEU A 20 -8.20 -1.26 6.36
N LEU A 21 -8.90 -2.02 5.49
CA LEU A 21 -8.35 -3.16 4.77
C LEU A 21 -8.21 -2.86 3.28
N LYS A 22 -6.98 -2.92 2.79
CA LYS A 22 -6.63 -2.84 1.37
C LYS A 22 -6.26 -4.22 0.84
N VAL A 23 -6.93 -4.68 -0.23
CA VAL A 23 -6.50 -5.87 -0.99
C VAL A 23 -5.65 -5.45 -2.17
N ILE A 24 -4.46 -6.05 -2.31
CA ILE A 24 -3.46 -5.69 -3.31
C ILE A 24 -3.42 -6.75 -4.41
N SER A 25 -3.81 -6.36 -5.61
CA SER A 25 -3.67 -7.20 -6.82
C SER A 25 -2.21 -7.26 -7.30
N GLY A 26 -1.50 -6.17 -7.17
CA GLY A 26 -0.09 -6.04 -7.53
C GLY A 26 0.15 -5.12 -8.73
N LEU A 27 1.21 -4.33 -8.63
CA LEU A 27 1.61 -3.30 -9.60
C LEU A 27 1.85 -3.84 -11.03
N ASN A 28 2.22 -5.11 -11.16
CA ASN A 28 2.49 -5.76 -12.45
C ASN A 28 1.38 -6.72 -12.91
N ASN A 29 0.25 -6.78 -12.20
CA ASN A 29 -0.88 -7.58 -12.63
C ASN A 29 -1.73 -6.79 -13.64
N PHE A 30 -1.45 -7.00 -14.93
CA PHE A 30 -2.17 -6.38 -16.05
C PHE A 30 -3.23 -7.31 -16.65
N ASP A 31 -3.43 -8.52 -16.10
CA ASP A 31 -4.44 -9.45 -16.56
C ASP A 31 -5.82 -9.03 -16.07
N ALA A 32 -6.68 -8.64 -17.01
CA ALA A 32 -8.02 -8.12 -16.75
C ALA A 32 -8.92 -9.11 -15.99
N GLN A 33 -8.79 -10.42 -16.30
CA GLN A 33 -9.60 -11.45 -15.64
C GLN A 33 -9.11 -11.69 -14.21
N SER A 34 -7.82 -11.74 -14.00
CA SER A 34 -7.21 -11.84 -12.67
C SER A 34 -7.61 -10.66 -11.79
N VAL A 35 -7.45 -9.43 -12.29
CA VAL A 35 -7.85 -8.21 -11.56
C VAL A 35 -9.34 -8.24 -11.22
N LYS A 36 -10.22 -8.60 -12.18
CA LYS A 36 -11.65 -8.74 -11.92
C LYS A 36 -11.92 -9.72 -10.77
N THR A 37 -11.34 -10.91 -10.80
CA THR A 37 -11.53 -11.92 -9.76
C THR A 37 -11.08 -11.43 -8.39
N ILE A 38 -9.94 -10.76 -8.31
CA ILE A 38 -9.42 -10.19 -7.06
C ILE A 38 -10.34 -9.08 -6.53
N VAL A 39 -10.81 -8.21 -7.41
CA VAL A 39 -11.75 -7.12 -7.06
C VAL A 39 -13.06 -7.68 -6.50
N GLU A 40 -13.64 -8.68 -7.17
CA GLU A 40 -14.88 -9.35 -6.71
C GLU A 40 -14.65 -10.06 -5.36
N ALA A 41 -13.51 -10.75 -5.19
CA ALA A 41 -13.14 -11.40 -3.93
C ALA A 41 -12.97 -10.38 -2.80
N ALA A 42 -12.26 -9.28 -3.06
CA ALA A 42 -12.04 -8.21 -2.09
C ALA A 42 -13.39 -7.60 -1.63
N ALA A 43 -14.30 -7.34 -2.57
CA ALA A 43 -15.63 -6.82 -2.26
C ALA A 43 -16.47 -7.80 -1.42
N LEU A 44 -16.47 -9.08 -1.78
CA LEU A 44 -17.17 -10.13 -1.03
C LEU A 44 -16.56 -10.34 0.36
N GLY A 45 -15.26 -10.21 0.48
CA GLY A 45 -14.51 -10.31 1.75
C GLY A 45 -14.63 -9.08 2.64
N GLY A 46 -15.32 -8.03 2.21
CA GLY A 46 -15.53 -6.82 3.00
C GLY A 46 -14.30 -5.90 3.10
N ALA A 47 -13.43 -5.91 2.09
CA ALA A 47 -12.37 -4.92 1.97
C ALA A 47 -12.95 -3.51 1.75
N ASP A 48 -12.15 -2.49 2.06
CA ASP A 48 -12.52 -1.09 1.88
C ASP A 48 -11.91 -0.51 0.61
N LEU A 49 -10.74 -1.00 0.24
CA LEU A 49 -9.92 -0.49 -0.84
C LEU A 49 -9.28 -1.65 -1.62
N VAL A 50 -9.25 -1.55 -2.94
CA VAL A 50 -8.45 -2.43 -3.79
C VAL A 50 -7.33 -1.66 -4.46
N ASP A 51 -6.12 -2.23 -4.48
CA ASP A 51 -4.95 -1.67 -5.15
C ASP A 51 -4.60 -2.50 -6.39
N ILE A 52 -4.57 -1.84 -7.53
CA ILE A 52 -4.35 -2.44 -8.85
C ILE A 52 -3.22 -1.75 -9.61
N ALA A 53 -2.74 -2.40 -10.66
CA ALA A 53 -1.77 -1.78 -11.57
C ALA A 53 -2.34 -0.51 -12.21
N CYS A 54 -1.49 0.53 -12.34
CA CYS A 54 -1.88 1.84 -12.84
C CYS A 54 -2.19 1.80 -14.35
N LYS A 55 -3.42 1.44 -14.68
CA LYS A 55 -4.01 1.39 -16.03
C LYS A 55 -5.48 1.80 -15.99
N PRO A 56 -5.92 2.76 -16.83
CA PRO A 56 -7.32 3.21 -16.86
C PRO A 56 -8.31 2.07 -17.08
N GLU A 57 -7.98 1.11 -17.95
CA GLU A 57 -8.86 -0.02 -18.28
C GLU A 57 -9.07 -0.94 -17.09
N LEU A 58 -8.09 -1.07 -16.20
CA LEU A 58 -8.22 -1.84 -14.96
C LEU A 58 -9.04 -1.09 -13.91
N VAL A 59 -8.95 0.24 -13.87
CA VAL A 59 -9.82 1.08 -13.03
C VAL A 59 -11.28 0.91 -13.46
N ASP A 60 -11.57 0.97 -14.75
CA ASP A 60 -12.92 0.74 -15.30
C ASP A 60 -13.45 -0.65 -14.91
N ILE A 61 -12.61 -1.69 -14.97
CA ILE A 61 -12.97 -3.04 -14.55
C ILE A 61 -13.30 -3.07 -13.05
N ALA A 62 -12.46 -2.48 -12.21
CA ALA A 62 -12.67 -2.48 -10.77
C ALA A 62 -13.97 -1.77 -10.39
N LEU A 63 -14.23 -0.60 -10.93
CA LEU A 63 -15.45 0.19 -10.69
C LEU A 63 -16.72 -0.46 -11.24
N LYS A 64 -16.61 -1.26 -12.32
CA LYS A 64 -17.73 -1.99 -12.89
C LYS A 64 -18.13 -3.21 -12.06
N HIS A 65 -17.18 -3.84 -11.38
CA HIS A 65 -17.36 -5.13 -10.71
C HIS A 65 -17.43 -5.03 -9.18
N SER A 66 -17.25 -3.84 -8.61
CA SER A 66 -17.38 -3.60 -7.17
C SER A 66 -17.71 -2.14 -6.86
N GLU A 67 -18.16 -1.89 -5.64
CA GLU A 67 -18.30 -0.55 -5.04
C GLU A 67 -17.05 -0.15 -4.22
N LEU A 68 -15.95 -0.91 -4.34
CA LEU A 68 -14.72 -0.61 -3.63
C LEU A 68 -14.08 0.67 -4.16
N HIS A 69 -13.44 1.39 -3.27
CA HIS A 69 -12.55 2.46 -3.68
C HIS A 69 -11.30 1.89 -4.35
N VAL A 70 -10.80 2.57 -5.38
CA VAL A 70 -9.69 2.08 -6.19
C VAL A 70 -8.45 2.90 -5.92
N CYS A 71 -7.39 2.20 -5.47
CA CYS A 71 -6.02 2.67 -5.46
C CYS A 71 -5.30 2.16 -6.71
N VAL A 72 -4.45 2.98 -7.30
CA VAL A 72 -3.57 2.55 -8.39
C VAL A 72 -2.11 2.76 -8.02
N SER A 73 -1.28 1.74 -8.25
CA SER A 73 0.13 1.75 -7.89
C SER A 73 1.04 1.87 -9.11
N SER A 74 2.04 2.76 -9.02
CA SER A 74 3.07 2.96 -10.04
C SER A 74 4.33 3.59 -9.44
N VAL A 75 5.44 3.54 -10.20
CA VAL A 75 6.67 4.32 -9.95
C VAL A 75 6.92 5.35 -11.06
N VAL A 76 5.94 5.53 -11.94
CA VAL A 76 6.00 6.47 -13.08
C VAL A 76 4.93 7.55 -12.89
N PRO A 77 5.28 8.78 -12.48
CA PRO A 77 4.33 9.82 -12.11
C PRO A 77 3.23 10.10 -13.15
N HIS A 78 3.62 10.22 -14.42
CA HIS A 78 2.69 10.50 -15.51
C HIS A 78 1.64 9.41 -15.76
N SER A 79 1.90 8.16 -15.36
CA SER A 79 0.94 7.06 -15.52
C SER A 79 -0.32 7.24 -14.67
N PHE A 80 -0.24 7.99 -13.58
CA PHE A 80 -1.40 8.22 -12.72
C PHE A 80 -2.49 9.09 -13.36
N LEU A 81 -2.12 10.00 -14.28
CA LEU A 81 -3.04 11.00 -14.82
C LEU A 81 -4.31 10.40 -15.43
N ASP A 82 -4.16 9.37 -16.25
CA ASP A 82 -5.31 8.78 -16.93
C ASP A 82 -6.09 7.82 -16.02
N SER A 83 -5.42 7.15 -15.08
CA SER A 83 -6.09 6.31 -14.08
C SER A 83 -6.92 7.13 -13.09
N VAL A 84 -6.44 8.32 -12.70
CA VAL A 84 -7.23 9.26 -11.88
C VAL A 84 -8.45 9.76 -12.65
N LYS A 85 -8.31 10.10 -13.95
CA LYS A 85 -9.45 10.49 -14.80
C LYS A 85 -10.47 9.36 -14.95
N ALA A 86 -10.03 8.10 -14.94
CA ALA A 86 -10.90 6.93 -14.98
C ALA A 86 -11.62 6.66 -13.66
N GLY A 87 -11.25 7.33 -12.56
CA GLY A 87 -11.97 7.26 -11.29
C GLY A 87 -11.18 6.63 -10.13
N ALA A 88 -9.86 6.45 -10.25
CA ALA A 88 -9.04 6.07 -9.11
C ALA A 88 -9.10 7.16 -8.03
N SER A 89 -9.38 6.77 -6.79
CA SER A 89 -9.59 7.68 -5.65
C SER A 89 -8.34 7.87 -4.77
N LEU A 90 -7.33 7.02 -4.96
CA LEU A 90 -6.05 7.06 -4.27
C LEU A 90 -4.96 6.64 -5.26
N ILE A 91 -3.79 7.26 -5.19
CA ILE A 91 -2.60 6.84 -5.93
C ILE A 91 -1.51 6.39 -4.95
N GLU A 92 -0.71 5.42 -5.37
CA GLU A 92 0.38 4.90 -4.56
C GLU A 92 1.70 4.84 -5.34
N ILE A 93 2.72 5.46 -4.79
CA ILE A 93 4.10 5.25 -5.23
C ILE A 93 4.64 4.07 -4.43
N GLY A 94 4.79 2.90 -5.07
CA GLY A 94 5.21 1.74 -4.29
C GLY A 94 5.13 0.41 -5.02
N ASN A 95 5.06 -0.64 -4.20
CA ASN A 95 5.14 -2.04 -4.64
C ASN A 95 6.49 -2.34 -5.30
N TYR A 96 7.60 -1.99 -4.63
CA TYR A 96 8.95 -2.09 -5.19
C TYR A 96 9.45 -3.53 -5.32
N ASP A 97 8.85 -4.52 -4.69
CA ASP A 97 9.28 -5.92 -4.69
C ASP A 97 9.56 -6.46 -6.10
N THR A 98 8.70 -6.11 -7.05
CA THR A 98 8.86 -6.56 -8.46
C THR A 98 10.09 -5.98 -9.17
N PHE A 99 10.68 -4.94 -8.60
CA PHE A 99 11.90 -4.30 -9.11
C PHE A 99 13.15 -4.87 -8.45
N TYR A 100 13.08 -5.27 -7.19
CA TYR A 100 14.22 -5.87 -6.48
C TYR A 100 14.70 -7.16 -7.14
N GLU A 101 13.77 -8.00 -7.61
CA GLU A 101 14.09 -9.21 -8.38
C GLU A 101 14.87 -8.92 -9.66
N LYS A 102 14.74 -7.70 -10.20
CA LYS A 102 15.47 -7.21 -11.38
C LYS A 102 16.75 -6.45 -11.02
N GLY A 103 17.14 -6.45 -9.74
CA GLY A 103 18.29 -5.69 -9.24
C GLY A 103 18.11 -4.17 -9.19
N ILE A 104 16.87 -3.68 -9.30
CA ILE A 104 16.56 -2.26 -9.26
C ILE A 104 16.16 -1.90 -7.83
N ASN A 105 16.97 -1.04 -7.19
CA ASN A 105 16.68 -0.52 -5.85
C ASN A 105 16.17 0.93 -5.91
N PHE A 106 15.46 1.32 -4.87
CA PHE A 106 14.94 2.66 -4.68
C PHE A 106 15.65 3.30 -3.48
N SER A 107 16.46 4.33 -3.75
CA SER A 107 17.05 5.17 -2.70
C SER A 107 16.02 6.17 -2.19
N ASP A 108 16.30 6.75 -1.02
CA ASP A 108 15.54 7.86 -0.45
C ASP A 108 15.38 9.02 -1.45
N GLU A 109 16.47 9.47 -2.06
CA GLU A 109 16.46 10.52 -3.09
C GLU A 109 15.54 10.17 -4.26
N LYS A 110 15.59 8.93 -4.76
CA LYS A 110 14.76 8.49 -5.87
C LYS A 110 13.28 8.49 -5.50
N VAL A 111 12.92 8.00 -4.31
CA VAL A 111 11.54 8.00 -3.81
C VAL A 111 11.03 9.44 -3.66
N LEU A 112 11.82 10.32 -3.04
CA LEU A 112 11.45 11.73 -2.87
C LEU A 112 11.27 12.44 -4.22
N ASN A 113 12.14 12.20 -5.20
CA ASN A 113 12.00 12.82 -6.52
C ASN A 113 10.72 12.36 -7.24
N ILE A 114 10.39 11.06 -7.20
CA ILE A 114 9.13 10.54 -7.75
C ILE A 114 7.94 11.16 -7.02
N THR A 115 8.02 11.30 -5.70
CA THR A 115 6.95 11.89 -4.87
C THR A 115 6.71 13.35 -5.24
N LYS A 116 7.77 14.17 -5.34
CA LYS A 116 7.68 15.58 -5.76
C LYS A 116 7.04 15.72 -7.13
N GLU A 117 7.55 14.99 -8.13
CA GLU A 117 6.99 15.00 -9.48
C GLU A 117 5.52 14.59 -9.50
N THR A 118 5.15 13.56 -8.74
CA THR A 118 3.76 13.09 -8.64
C THR A 118 2.88 14.17 -8.00
N ARG A 119 3.34 14.80 -6.93
CA ARG A 119 2.59 15.85 -6.22
C ARG A 119 2.42 17.11 -7.08
N ASP A 120 3.44 17.48 -7.87
CA ASP A 120 3.35 18.59 -8.83
C ASP A 120 2.30 18.32 -9.92
N LEU A 121 2.23 17.08 -10.42
CA LEU A 121 1.26 16.67 -11.45
C LEU A 121 -0.16 16.53 -10.89
N LEU A 122 -0.31 16.09 -9.66
CA LEU A 122 -1.58 15.71 -9.02
C LEU A 122 -1.68 16.30 -7.61
N PRO A 123 -1.72 17.65 -7.47
CA PRO A 123 -1.67 18.33 -6.18
C PRO A 123 -2.90 18.06 -5.28
N ASN A 124 -4.01 17.61 -5.86
CA ASN A 124 -5.29 17.44 -5.17
C ASN A 124 -5.75 15.96 -5.13
N VAL A 125 -4.85 15.01 -5.34
CA VAL A 125 -5.17 13.58 -5.27
C VAL A 125 -4.49 12.99 -4.04
N PRO A 126 -5.21 12.23 -3.18
CA PRO A 126 -4.60 11.54 -2.06
C PRO A 126 -3.47 10.61 -2.52
N LEU A 127 -2.33 10.68 -1.82
CA LEU A 127 -1.11 9.99 -2.19
C LEU A 127 -0.59 9.13 -1.04
N SER A 128 -0.46 7.83 -1.30
CA SER A 128 0.28 6.89 -0.48
C SER A 128 1.70 6.72 -1.04
N VAL A 129 2.69 6.64 -0.18
CA VAL A 129 4.07 6.35 -0.60
C VAL A 129 4.65 5.22 0.24
N THR A 130 5.16 4.21 -0.44
CA THR A 130 5.83 3.07 0.19
C THR A 130 7.27 3.42 0.54
N VAL A 131 7.67 3.09 1.76
CA VAL A 131 9.06 3.19 2.21
C VAL A 131 9.79 1.89 1.88
N PRO A 132 10.89 1.92 1.10
CA PRO A 132 11.61 0.71 0.68
C PRO A 132 12.21 -0.05 1.86
N HIS A 133 11.87 -1.34 2.02
CA HIS A 133 12.37 -2.18 3.11
C HIS A 133 13.85 -2.57 2.97
N THR A 134 14.44 -2.38 1.79
CA THR A 134 15.86 -2.64 1.55
C THR A 134 16.77 -1.61 2.22
N MET A 135 16.22 -0.52 2.73
CA MET A 135 16.93 0.49 3.51
C MET A 135 17.06 0.06 4.98
N PRO A 136 18.13 0.45 5.69
CA PRO A 136 18.20 0.34 7.16
C PRO A 136 17.01 1.02 7.83
N ILE A 137 16.57 0.49 8.98
CA ILE A 137 15.35 0.97 9.68
C ILE A 137 15.42 2.47 10.02
N ASP A 138 16.57 2.96 10.47
CA ASP A 138 16.77 4.39 10.74
C ASP A 138 16.55 5.23 9.48
N LYS A 139 17.02 4.76 8.32
CA LYS A 139 16.80 5.42 7.03
C LYS A 139 15.37 5.35 6.54
N GLN A 140 14.66 4.27 6.86
CA GLN A 140 13.23 4.18 6.58
C GLN A 140 12.44 5.23 7.40
N VAL A 141 12.80 5.43 8.66
CA VAL A 141 12.20 6.47 9.51
C VAL A 141 12.52 7.87 8.98
N ASP A 142 13.79 8.15 8.64
CA ASP A 142 14.21 9.43 8.05
C ASP A 142 13.43 9.73 6.76
N LEU A 143 13.29 8.73 5.87
CA LEU A 143 12.53 8.88 4.63
C LEU A 143 11.05 9.14 4.91
N ALA A 144 10.44 8.42 5.86
CA ALA A 144 9.04 8.62 6.21
C ALA A 144 8.78 10.07 6.67
N LEU A 145 9.67 10.66 7.48
CA LEU A 145 9.58 12.06 7.89
C LEU A 145 9.73 13.01 6.71
N ASN A 146 10.71 12.78 5.82
CA ASN A 146 10.88 13.61 4.63
C ASN A 146 9.67 13.55 3.70
N LEU A 147 8.99 12.41 3.61
CA LEU A 147 7.76 12.26 2.83
C LEU A 147 6.59 13.06 3.42
N VAL A 148 6.54 13.20 4.75
CA VAL A 148 5.57 14.09 5.43
C VAL A 148 5.76 15.54 4.96
N ASP A 149 7.01 16.01 4.84
CA ASP A 149 7.34 17.35 4.35
C ASP A 149 6.94 17.55 2.88
N GLU A 150 6.90 16.47 2.09
CA GLU A 150 6.42 16.47 0.70
C GLU A 150 4.88 16.31 0.58
N SER A 151 4.15 16.50 1.67
CA SER A 151 2.68 16.44 1.71
C SER A 151 2.10 15.08 1.27
N VAL A 152 2.75 13.99 1.65
CA VAL A 152 2.20 12.64 1.49
C VAL A 152 1.08 12.41 2.50
N ASP A 153 0.03 11.69 2.11
CA ASP A 153 -1.16 11.50 2.93
C ASP A 153 -1.16 10.19 3.71
N ILE A 154 -0.49 9.17 3.18
CA ILE A 154 -0.35 7.85 3.82
C ILE A 154 1.09 7.36 3.63
N ILE A 155 1.73 6.92 4.70
CA ILE A 155 3.01 6.21 4.61
C ILE A 155 2.72 4.71 4.59
N GLN A 156 3.21 4.01 3.57
CA GLN A 156 3.11 2.56 3.51
C GLN A 156 4.44 1.89 3.82
N THR A 157 4.41 0.82 4.60
CA THR A 157 5.59 -0.03 4.84
C THR A 157 5.55 -1.27 3.95
N GLU A 158 6.72 -1.84 3.66
CA GLU A 158 6.85 -3.10 2.93
C GLU A 158 7.91 -4.01 3.55
N GLY A 159 8.07 -5.23 3.05
CA GLY A 159 9.17 -6.10 3.49
C GLY A 159 8.98 -7.59 3.32
N GLY A 160 7.76 -8.05 3.10
CA GLY A 160 7.45 -9.45 3.21
C GLY A 160 7.69 -10.31 1.98
N THR A 161 7.66 -9.74 0.77
CA THR A 161 7.74 -10.56 -0.46
C THR A 161 9.16 -11.01 -0.74
N SER A 162 10.16 -10.18 -0.45
CA SER A 162 11.58 -10.52 -0.58
C SER A 162 12.14 -11.25 0.64
N SER A 163 11.39 -11.34 1.76
CA SER A 163 11.77 -12.18 2.89
C SER A 163 11.32 -13.62 2.66
N SER A 164 12.28 -14.56 2.62
CA SER A 164 11.99 -15.99 2.55
C SER A 164 11.96 -16.52 3.97
N PRO A 165 10.80 -16.98 4.50
CA PRO A 165 10.75 -17.57 5.83
C PRO A 165 11.51 -18.88 5.86
N TYR A 166 12.21 -19.14 6.94
CA TYR A 166 12.93 -20.42 7.17
C TYR A 166 11.97 -21.53 7.60
N SER A 167 10.90 -21.15 8.29
CA SER A 167 9.92 -22.07 8.87
C SER A 167 8.66 -22.16 8.00
N SER A 168 7.97 -23.29 8.08
CA SER A 168 6.64 -23.48 7.49
C SER A 168 5.51 -23.11 8.47
N GLY A 169 4.29 -23.00 7.97
CA GLY A 169 3.10 -22.75 8.78
C GLY A 169 3.12 -21.39 9.52
N ILE A 170 2.58 -21.37 10.73
CA ILE A 170 2.43 -20.14 11.52
C ILE A 170 3.75 -19.44 11.78
N GLN A 171 4.81 -20.16 12.08
CA GLN A 171 6.13 -19.56 12.29
C GLN A 171 6.59 -18.80 11.05
N GLY A 172 6.46 -19.38 9.86
CA GLY A 172 6.79 -18.72 8.61
C GLY A 172 5.96 -17.46 8.34
N PHE A 173 4.69 -17.40 8.78
CA PHE A 173 3.89 -16.18 8.69
C PHE A 173 4.46 -15.06 9.57
N PHE A 174 4.89 -15.38 10.79
CA PHE A 174 5.55 -14.39 11.64
C PHE A 174 6.86 -13.91 11.04
N GLU A 175 7.74 -14.85 10.66
CA GLU A 175 9.04 -14.51 10.07
C GLU A 175 8.88 -13.59 8.85
N LYS A 176 7.91 -13.90 7.99
CA LYS A 176 7.63 -13.12 6.78
C LYS A 176 7.14 -11.71 7.08
N SER A 177 6.37 -11.53 8.15
CA SER A 177 5.80 -10.22 8.52
C SER A 177 6.77 -9.32 9.29
N VAL A 178 7.84 -9.87 9.90
CA VAL A 178 8.76 -9.14 10.78
C VAL A 178 9.32 -7.86 10.15
N PRO A 179 9.83 -7.82 8.91
CA PRO A 179 10.35 -6.58 8.35
C PRO A 179 9.32 -5.46 8.30
N THR A 180 8.12 -5.79 7.82
CA THR A 180 6.98 -4.85 7.75
C THR A 180 6.55 -4.36 9.13
N LEU A 181 6.42 -5.27 10.11
CA LEU A 181 6.05 -4.92 11.48
C LEU A 181 7.09 -4.05 12.16
N ALA A 182 8.39 -4.35 11.96
CA ALA A 182 9.49 -3.57 12.52
C ALA A 182 9.51 -2.14 11.95
N ALA A 183 9.35 -1.99 10.62
CA ALA A 183 9.26 -0.70 9.98
C ALA A 183 8.04 0.10 10.47
N THR A 184 6.87 -0.53 10.52
CA THR A 184 5.63 0.08 11.03
C THR A 184 5.82 0.59 12.46
N TYR A 185 6.38 -0.23 13.34
CA TYR A 185 6.63 0.14 14.73
C TYR A 185 7.60 1.32 14.84
N ALA A 186 8.75 1.26 14.15
CA ALA A 186 9.77 2.29 14.23
C ALA A 186 9.24 3.65 13.73
N ILE A 187 8.57 3.68 12.58
CA ILE A 187 7.96 4.90 12.00
C ILE A 187 6.86 5.41 12.94
N SER A 188 5.99 4.53 13.45
CA SER A 188 4.90 4.92 14.37
C SER A 188 5.44 5.54 15.68
N GLN A 189 6.53 5.00 16.25
CA GLN A 189 7.12 5.59 17.46
C GLN A 189 7.70 6.99 17.19
N GLU A 190 8.38 7.17 16.07
CA GLU A 190 8.94 8.49 15.73
C GLU A 190 7.84 9.51 15.38
N PHE A 191 6.78 9.09 14.66
CA PHE A 191 5.63 9.94 14.39
C PHE A 191 4.95 10.41 15.67
N LYS A 192 4.73 9.51 16.64
CA LYS A 192 4.19 9.87 17.96
C LYS A 192 5.07 10.88 18.69
N LYS A 193 6.40 10.69 18.68
CA LYS A 193 7.36 11.58 19.32
C LYS A 193 7.35 12.97 18.70
N GLN A 194 7.16 13.07 17.39
CA GLN A 194 7.14 14.34 16.66
C GLN A 194 5.74 14.91 16.45
N SER A 195 4.69 14.28 16.99
CA SER A 195 3.29 14.68 16.82
C SER A 195 2.85 14.73 15.35
N VAL A 196 3.34 13.77 14.54
CA VAL A 196 2.91 13.59 13.16
C VAL A 196 1.65 12.71 13.15
N GLU A 197 0.58 13.19 12.51
CA GLU A 197 -0.74 12.53 12.48
C GLU A 197 -1.05 11.83 11.13
N ILE A 198 -0.03 11.61 10.28
CA ILE A 198 -0.21 10.90 9.02
C ILE A 198 -0.39 9.40 9.30
N PRO A 199 -1.45 8.75 8.74
CA PRO A 199 -1.68 7.33 8.93
C PRO A 199 -0.58 6.47 8.29
N ILE A 200 -0.31 5.33 8.93
CA ILE A 200 0.62 4.32 8.44
C ILE A 200 -0.18 3.12 7.96
N MET A 201 0.03 2.72 6.71
CA MET A 201 -0.47 1.47 6.15
C MET A 201 0.63 0.42 6.21
N SER A 202 0.39 -0.65 6.93
CA SER A 202 1.32 -1.78 6.98
C SER A 202 0.98 -2.78 5.88
N ALA A 203 1.90 -3.02 4.95
CA ALA A 203 1.68 -3.92 3.83
C ALA A 203 2.89 -4.83 3.57
N SER A 204 2.71 -5.85 2.73
CA SER A 204 3.69 -6.89 2.40
C SER A 204 3.96 -7.89 3.53
N GLY A 205 3.84 -9.17 3.20
CA GLY A 205 4.10 -10.28 4.14
C GLY A 205 3.03 -10.50 5.21
N LEU A 206 1.95 -9.74 5.20
CA LEU A 206 0.86 -9.89 6.15
C LEU A 206 -0.11 -11.01 5.74
N SER A 207 -0.76 -11.57 6.74
CA SER A 207 -1.81 -12.60 6.66
C SER A 207 -2.88 -12.32 7.71
N GLN A 208 -3.98 -13.06 7.68
CA GLN A 208 -5.04 -12.96 8.69
C GLN A 208 -4.50 -13.10 10.13
N VAL A 209 -3.39 -13.81 10.34
CA VAL A 209 -2.79 -14.00 11.69
C VAL A 209 -1.96 -12.78 12.10
N THR A 210 -1.32 -12.09 11.14
CA THR A 210 -0.35 -11.02 11.44
C THR A 210 -0.90 -9.60 11.23
N CYS A 211 -2.03 -9.43 10.56
CA CYS A 211 -2.70 -8.13 10.45
C CYS A 211 -3.00 -7.45 11.81
N PRO A 212 -3.52 -8.16 12.85
CA PRO A 212 -3.72 -7.54 14.16
C PRO A 212 -2.44 -7.04 14.81
N LEU A 213 -1.30 -7.68 14.53
CA LEU A 213 0.00 -7.24 15.02
C LEU A 213 0.44 -5.94 14.36
N ALA A 214 0.13 -5.75 13.07
CA ALA A 214 0.43 -4.50 12.38
C ALA A 214 -0.31 -3.31 13.02
N ILE A 215 -1.59 -3.49 13.35
CA ILE A 215 -2.37 -2.48 14.10
C ILE A 215 -1.74 -2.23 15.48
N SER A 216 -1.36 -3.27 16.19
CA SER A 216 -0.68 -3.16 17.50
C SER A 216 0.68 -2.45 17.38
N CYS A 217 1.36 -2.52 16.25
CA CYS A 217 2.59 -1.79 15.94
C CYS A 217 2.35 -0.31 15.60
N GLY A 218 1.09 0.11 15.45
CA GLY A 218 0.71 1.49 15.20
C GLY A 218 0.26 1.79 13.77
N ALA A 219 -0.07 0.77 12.98
CA ALA A 219 -0.71 0.97 11.69
C ALA A 219 -2.16 1.44 11.85
N SER A 220 -2.61 2.31 10.94
CA SER A 220 -4.01 2.71 10.77
C SER A 220 -4.73 1.84 9.72
N ALA A 221 -3.95 1.12 8.92
CA ALA A 221 -4.45 0.30 7.82
C ALA A 221 -3.55 -0.90 7.59
N VAL A 222 -4.11 -1.95 6.98
CA VAL A 222 -3.35 -3.12 6.54
C VAL A 222 -3.58 -3.39 5.06
N GLY A 223 -2.49 -3.73 4.35
CA GLY A 223 -2.51 -4.15 2.95
C GLY A 223 -2.17 -5.64 2.83
N VAL A 224 -3.06 -6.43 2.23
CA VAL A 224 -2.84 -7.85 1.97
C VAL A 224 -2.74 -8.11 0.46
N GLY A 225 -1.67 -8.73 0.03
CA GLY A 225 -1.45 -9.11 -1.37
C GLY A 225 -1.41 -10.62 -1.51
N SER A 226 -0.23 -11.22 -1.33
CA SER A 226 0.01 -12.65 -1.60
C SER A 226 -0.81 -13.63 -0.75
N ALA A 227 -1.42 -13.17 0.34
CA ALA A 227 -2.35 -13.97 1.13
C ALA A 227 -3.70 -14.16 0.41
N VAL A 228 -4.02 -13.34 -0.57
CA VAL A 228 -5.24 -13.38 -1.37
C VAL A 228 -4.93 -13.72 -2.82
N ASN A 229 -4.10 -12.93 -3.50
CA ASN A 229 -3.89 -12.99 -4.96
C ASN A 229 -3.11 -14.23 -5.46
N LYS A 230 -2.62 -15.08 -4.56
CA LYS A 230 -2.01 -16.39 -4.89
C LYS A 230 -2.97 -17.55 -4.76
N LEU A 231 -4.21 -17.30 -4.40
CA LEU A 231 -5.27 -18.30 -4.37
C LEU A 231 -5.91 -18.40 -5.76
N ASP A 232 -6.39 -19.58 -6.11
CA ASP A 232 -6.73 -19.90 -7.51
C ASP A 232 -8.19 -19.58 -7.88
N ASP A 233 -9.05 -19.34 -6.89
CA ASP A 233 -10.48 -19.11 -7.13
C ASP A 233 -11.10 -18.10 -6.15
N LEU A 234 -12.22 -17.53 -6.58
CA LEU A 234 -12.97 -16.49 -5.88
C LEU A 234 -13.37 -16.87 -4.44
N ILE A 235 -13.70 -18.14 -4.19
CA ILE A 235 -14.17 -18.60 -2.87
C ILE A 235 -12.97 -18.76 -1.91
N SER A 236 -11.83 -19.17 -2.44
CA SER A 236 -10.60 -19.34 -1.66
C SER A 236 -9.96 -17.99 -1.29
N MET A 237 -10.14 -16.97 -2.12
CA MET A 237 -9.67 -15.61 -1.88
C MET A 237 -10.45 -14.93 -0.77
#